data_a8d0769b07f7302e8af02145dc1d7b2c
#
_entry.id   a8d0769b07f7302e8af02145dc1d7b2c
#
_cell.length_a   1.000
_cell.length_b   1.000
_cell.length_c   1.000
_cell.angle_alpha   90.00
_cell.angle_beta   90.00
_cell.angle_gamma   90.00
#
_symmetry.space_group_name_H-M   'P 1'
#
loop_
_entity.id
_entity.type
_entity.pdbx_description
1 polymer ?
#
loop_
_entity_poly.entity_id
_entity_poly.type
_entity_poly.pdbx_seq_one_letter_code
_entity_poly.pdbx_strand_id
1 'polypeptide(L)'
;DRLKEEKARGITIDLGFTWLDLTDGERVGIIDVPGHEKFISNMTAGVVGMDLVLLVIAADEGIMPQTREHLAILRLLGVENILVVLNKCDLVDEEWLEMVEQQICEEMQQLLTVGQRNDQVEDKLEYNVDIVRVSAKSGAGIEELRNQILKCVKKQKEIIFEDEYATHYKVPQKDYA
;
A
#
# COMPACT_ATOMS: atom_id res chain seq x y z
N ASP A 1 18.58 2.16 2.90
CA ASP A 1 19.16 2.53 4.22
C ASP A 1 20.35 3.47 4.02
N ARG A 2 20.11 4.77 4.17
CA ARG A 2 21.15 5.80 4.03
C ARG A 2 21.87 6.08 5.36
N LEU A 3 21.17 5.91 6.48
CA LEU A 3 21.70 6.21 7.81
C LEU A 3 22.51 5.02 8.35
N LYS A 4 23.65 5.32 9.01
CA LYS A 4 24.46 4.29 9.67
C LYS A 4 23.69 3.55 10.76
N GLU A 5 22.72 4.23 11.40
CA GLU A 5 21.85 3.65 12.43
C GLU A 5 20.84 2.66 11.84
N GLU A 6 20.29 2.93 10.65
CA GLU A 6 19.39 2.01 9.94
C GLU A 6 20.10 0.69 9.65
N LYS A 7 21.33 0.77 9.11
CA LYS A 7 22.15 -0.41 8.82
C LYS A 7 22.51 -1.21 10.07
N ALA A 8 22.75 -0.54 11.19
CA ALA A 8 23.11 -1.19 12.45
C ALA A 8 21.90 -1.88 13.13
N ARG A 9 20.69 -1.35 12.94
CA ARG A 9 19.45 -1.84 13.58
C ARG A 9 18.60 -2.69 12.66
N GLY A 10 18.83 -2.66 11.34
CA GLY A 10 18.03 -3.36 10.33
C GLY A 10 16.59 -2.84 10.20
N ILE A 11 16.35 -1.56 10.57
CA ILE A 11 15.04 -0.92 10.50
C ILE A 11 15.14 0.43 9.78
N THR A 12 14.12 0.78 8.99
CA THR A 12 13.98 2.09 8.36
C THR A 12 13.61 3.13 9.42
N ILE A 13 14.31 4.25 9.46
CA ILE A 13 14.10 5.34 10.42
C ILE A 13 13.52 6.58 9.72
N ASP A 14 14.02 6.90 8.53
CA ASP A 14 13.65 8.06 7.73
C ASP A 14 13.02 7.64 6.40
N LEU A 15 12.45 8.59 5.67
CA LEU A 15 11.81 8.31 4.38
C LEU A 15 12.86 7.92 3.32
N GLY A 16 12.65 6.77 2.70
CA GLY A 16 13.40 6.32 1.54
C GLY A 16 12.70 6.72 0.24
N PHE A 17 13.45 7.19 -0.76
CA PHE A 17 12.90 7.58 -2.06
C PHE A 17 13.58 6.79 -3.17
N THR A 18 12.78 6.19 -4.02
CA THR A 18 13.24 5.49 -5.22
C THR A 18 12.16 5.54 -6.31
N TRP A 19 12.36 4.87 -7.42
CA TRP A 19 11.38 4.78 -8.49
C TRP A 19 11.32 3.36 -9.04
N LEU A 20 10.18 3.06 -9.67
CA LEU A 20 9.93 1.82 -10.40
C LEU A 20 9.53 2.17 -11.83
N ASP A 21 10.22 1.60 -12.81
CA ASP A 21 9.80 1.65 -14.20
C ASP A 21 8.80 0.52 -14.46
N LEU A 22 7.59 0.88 -14.90
CA LEU A 22 6.52 -0.04 -15.24
C LEU A 22 6.68 -0.58 -16.67
N THR A 23 5.95 -1.65 -16.99
CA THR A 23 6.08 -2.39 -18.25
C THR A 23 5.67 -1.58 -19.49
N ASP A 24 4.88 -0.54 -19.35
CA ASP A 24 4.45 0.37 -20.43
C ASP A 24 5.34 1.62 -20.59
N GLY A 25 6.46 1.67 -19.86
CA GLY A 25 7.39 2.80 -19.88
C GLY A 25 7.03 3.94 -18.91
N GLU A 26 5.95 3.80 -18.16
CA GLU A 26 5.61 4.72 -17.08
C GLU A 26 6.58 4.56 -15.90
N ARG A 27 6.88 5.66 -15.24
CA ARG A 27 7.71 5.67 -14.03
C ARG A 27 6.90 6.16 -12.83
N VAL A 28 6.91 5.38 -11.75
CA VAL A 28 6.27 5.74 -10.49
C VAL A 28 7.32 5.99 -9.41
N GLY A 29 7.12 7.03 -8.61
CA GLY A 29 7.91 7.28 -7.42
C GLY A 29 7.50 6.31 -6.31
N ILE A 30 8.47 5.76 -5.60
CA ILE A 30 8.24 4.94 -4.41
C ILE A 30 8.80 5.67 -3.21
N ILE A 31 7.99 5.79 -2.16
CA ILE A 31 8.42 6.28 -0.86
C ILE A 31 8.38 5.09 0.11
N ASP A 32 9.55 4.70 0.60
CA ASP A 32 9.68 3.71 1.66
C ASP A 32 9.53 4.40 3.01
N VAL A 33 8.50 4.00 3.76
CA VAL A 33 8.16 4.61 5.04
C VAL A 33 8.53 3.68 6.20
N PRO A 34 9.01 4.21 7.33
CA PRO A 34 9.32 3.38 8.48
C PRO A 34 8.07 2.74 9.08
N GLY A 35 8.14 1.42 9.35
CA GLY A 35 7.03 0.64 9.91
C GLY A 35 7.01 0.57 11.44
N HIS A 36 8.03 1.10 12.14
CA HIS A 36 8.10 1.00 13.59
C HIS A 36 7.31 2.12 14.27
N GLU A 37 6.57 1.80 15.35
CA GLU A 37 5.69 2.72 16.10
C GLU A 37 6.36 4.06 16.50
N LYS A 38 7.66 4.05 16.82
CA LYS A 38 8.43 5.26 17.18
C LYS A 38 8.56 6.26 16.04
N PHE A 39 8.29 5.85 14.79
CA PHE A 39 8.48 6.67 13.59
C PHE A 39 7.17 6.96 12.85
N ILE A 40 6.02 6.83 13.53
CA ILE A 40 4.69 7.09 12.96
C ILE A 40 4.61 8.50 12.34
N SER A 41 5.25 9.51 12.94
CA SER A 41 5.27 10.87 12.38
C SER A 41 5.97 10.94 11.02
N ASN A 42 7.04 10.18 10.83
CA ASN A 42 7.74 10.09 9.53
C ASN A 42 6.89 9.31 8.53
N MET A 43 6.25 8.22 8.96
CA MET A 43 5.30 7.47 8.15
C MET A 43 4.15 8.36 7.65
N THR A 44 3.49 9.10 8.54
CA THR A 44 2.36 9.98 8.16
C THR A 44 2.77 11.07 7.19
N ALA A 45 3.96 11.65 7.36
CA ALA A 45 4.51 12.63 6.42
C ALA A 45 4.75 12.04 5.03
N GLY A 46 5.13 10.76 4.95
CA GLY A 46 5.34 10.05 3.69
C GLY A 46 4.04 9.67 2.97
N VAL A 47 2.96 9.44 3.71
CA VAL A 47 1.68 8.96 3.16
C VAL A 47 0.82 10.08 2.58
N VAL A 48 0.97 11.31 3.05
CA VAL A 48 0.17 12.45 2.56
C VAL A 48 0.48 12.74 1.09
N GLY A 49 -0.56 12.66 0.26
CA GLY A 49 -0.46 12.88 -1.19
C GLY A 49 -0.01 11.66 -2.01
N MET A 50 -0.06 10.47 -1.41
CA MET A 50 0.17 9.21 -2.14
C MET A 50 -1.04 8.83 -2.97
N ASP A 51 -0.78 8.38 -4.19
CA ASP A 51 -1.82 7.86 -5.09
C ASP A 51 -2.18 6.41 -4.78
N LEU A 52 -1.22 5.63 -4.30
CA LEU A 52 -1.36 4.21 -3.96
C LEU A 52 -0.48 3.86 -2.76
N VAL A 53 -1.01 3.11 -1.82
CA VAL A 53 -0.25 2.53 -0.72
C VAL A 53 -0.08 1.03 -0.93
N LEU A 54 1.15 0.54 -0.85
CA LEU A 54 1.47 -0.89 -0.78
C LEU A 54 1.57 -1.30 0.68
N LEU A 55 0.58 -2.04 1.17
CA LEU A 55 0.60 -2.61 2.52
C LEU A 55 1.30 -3.97 2.50
N VAL A 56 2.56 -4.01 2.91
CA VAL A 56 3.36 -5.24 2.88
C VAL A 56 3.21 -6.02 4.18
N ILE A 57 2.71 -7.25 4.07
CA ILE A 57 2.50 -8.18 5.18
C ILE A 57 3.35 -9.44 4.94
N ALA A 58 4.03 -9.93 5.96
CA ALA A 58 4.77 -11.18 5.89
C ALA A 58 3.80 -12.36 6.11
N ALA A 59 3.75 -13.30 5.17
CA ALA A 59 2.82 -14.43 5.20
C ALA A 59 3.05 -15.34 6.41
N ASP A 60 4.31 -15.49 6.84
CA ASP A 60 4.70 -16.29 8.00
C ASP A 60 4.26 -15.70 9.35
N GLU A 61 4.02 -14.38 9.39
CA GLU A 61 3.62 -13.64 10.59
C GLU A 61 2.12 -13.26 10.60
N GLY A 62 1.53 -13.08 9.41
CA GLY A 62 0.15 -12.60 9.26
C GLY A 62 -0.04 -11.15 9.74
N ILE A 63 -1.25 -10.84 10.22
CA ILE A 63 -1.59 -9.49 10.70
C ILE A 63 -1.04 -9.26 12.10
N MET A 64 -0.05 -8.39 12.20
CA MET A 64 0.58 -7.97 13.44
C MET A 64 -0.14 -6.74 14.04
N PRO A 65 0.03 -6.43 15.34
CA PRO A 65 -0.52 -5.22 15.95
C PRO A 65 -0.16 -3.94 15.18
N GLN A 66 1.09 -3.83 14.72
CA GLN A 66 1.56 -2.69 13.93
C GLN A 66 0.82 -2.57 12.60
N THR A 67 0.45 -3.69 11.96
CA THR A 67 -0.35 -3.68 10.72
C THR A 67 -1.70 -3.01 10.95
N ARG A 68 -2.37 -3.33 12.08
CA ARG A 68 -3.65 -2.69 12.46
C ARG A 68 -3.50 -1.20 12.74
N GLU A 69 -2.44 -0.81 13.42
CA GLU A 69 -2.13 0.61 13.69
C GLU A 69 -1.92 1.38 12.37
N HIS A 70 -1.14 0.82 11.44
CA HIS A 70 -0.91 1.42 10.13
C HIS A 70 -2.21 1.56 9.33
N LEU A 71 -3.04 0.51 9.28
CA LEU A 71 -4.33 0.57 8.63
C LEU A 71 -5.24 1.63 9.22
N ALA A 72 -5.29 1.77 10.55
CA ALA A 72 -6.07 2.82 11.21
C ALA A 72 -5.58 4.22 10.85
N ILE A 73 -4.25 4.42 10.74
CA ILE A 73 -3.66 5.69 10.33
C ILE A 73 -3.97 5.99 8.86
N LEU A 74 -3.80 5.02 7.94
CA LEU A 74 -4.10 5.19 6.53
C LEU A 74 -5.55 5.62 6.33
N ARG A 75 -6.47 5.03 7.08
CA ARG A 75 -7.87 5.42 7.09
C ARG A 75 -8.09 6.84 7.58
N LEU A 76 -7.47 7.24 8.71
CA LEU A 76 -7.57 8.60 9.25
C LEU A 76 -7.04 9.65 8.25
N LEU A 77 -6.06 9.28 7.45
CA LEU A 77 -5.49 10.12 6.39
C LEU A 77 -6.33 10.12 5.10
N GLY A 78 -7.41 9.34 5.04
CA GLY A 78 -8.29 9.28 3.86
C GLY A 78 -7.67 8.56 2.66
N VAL A 79 -6.76 7.62 2.90
CA VAL A 79 -6.17 6.81 1.81
C VAL A 79 -7.21 5.82 1.31
N GLU A 80 -7.56 5.93 0.03
CA GLU A 80 -8.58 5.10 -0.62
C GLU A 80 -7.99 3.91 -1.37
N ASN A 81 -6.77 4.05 -1.89
CA ASN A 81 -6.14 3.04 -2.72
C ASN A 81 -5.07 2.29 -1.95
N ILE A 82 -5.38 1.09 -1.52
CA ILE A 82 -4.46 0.19 -0.81
C ILE A 82 -4.37 -1.12 -1.59
N LEU A 83 -3.15 -1.51 -1.96
CA LEU A 83 -2.83 -2.82 -2.52
C LEU A 83 -2.07 -3.62 -1.46
N VAL A 84 -2.61 -4.76 -1.06
CA VAL A 84 -1.94 -5.63 -0.09
C VAL A 84 -0.94 -6.51 -0.80
N VAL A 85 0.29 -6.52 -0.30
CA VAL A 85 1.39 -7.36 -0.78
C VAL A 85 1.71 -8.39 0.28
N LEU A 86 1.27 -9.63 0.08
CA LEU A 86 1.56 -10.75 0.97
C LEU A 86 2.92 -11.33 0.60
N ASN A 87 3.96 -10.95 1.34
CA ASN A 87 5.35 -11.34 1.06
C ASN A 87 5.76 -12.58 1.86
N LYS A 88 6.87 -13.22 1.48
CA LYS A 88 7.42 -14.44 2.06
C LYS A 88 6.51 -15.67 1.86
N CYS A 89 5.73 -15.70 0.79
CA CYS A 89 4.84 -16.83 0.49
C CYS A 89 5.56 -18.16 0.26
N ASP A 90 6.88 -18.12 0.05
CA ASP A 90 7.73 -19.31 -0.04
C ASP A 90 7.99 -20.01 1.29
N LEU A 91 7.60 -19.44 2.43
CA LEU A 91 7.84 -19.97 3.77
C LEU A 91 6.66 -20.74 4.34
N VAL A 92 5.49 -20.67 3.71
CA VAL A 92 4.23 -21.24 4.23
C VAL A 92 3.51 -22.05 3.15
N ASP A 93 2.57 -22.89 3.54
CA ASP A 93 1.74 -23.67 2.63
C ASP A 93 0.49 -22.90 2.15
N GLU A 94 -0.24 -23.50 1.22
CA GLU A 94 -1.42 -22.89 0.60
C GLU A 94 -2.56 -22.66 1.61
N GLU A 95 -2.80 -23.63 2.49
CA GLU A 95 -3.86 -23.54 3.50
C GLU A 95 -3.63 -22.36 4.45
N TRP A 96 -2.37 -22.15 4.85
CA TRP A 96 -1.99 -21.01 5.67
C TRP A 96 -2.14 -19.68 4.91
N LEU A 97 -1.77 -19.62 3.63
CA LEU A 97 -1.94 -18.42 2.80
C LEU A 97 -3.40 -18.03 2.70
N GLU A 98 -4.30 -18.97 2.41
CA GLU A 98 -5.75 -18.72 2.34
C GLU A 98 -6.29 -18.17 3.66
N MET A 99 -5.86 -18.73 4.79
CA MET A 99 -6.26 -18.27 6.11
C MET A 99 -5.79 -16.83 6.39
N VAL A 100 -4.56 -16.49 6.04
CA VAL A 100 -4.02 -15.13 6.23
C VAL A 100 -4.73 -14.13 5.33
N GLU A 101 -5.02 -14.48 4.07
CA GLU A 101 -5.80 -13.63 3.16
C GLU A 101 -7.20 -13.35 3.69
N GLN A 102 -7.87 -14.37 4.23
CA GLN A 102 -9.19 -14.19 4.86
C GLN A 102 -9.10 -13.23 6.04
N GLN A 103 -8.11 -13.37 6.91
CA GLN A 103 -7.89 -12.44 8.02
C GLN A 103 -7.66 -11.00 7.54
N ILE A 104 -6.88 -10.82 6.48
CA ILE A 104 -6.64 -9.51 5.87
C ILE A 104 -7.94 -8.89 5.38
N CYS A 105 -8.75 -9.65 4.65
CA CYS A 105 -10.05 -9.19 4.17
C CYS A 105 -10.98 -8.77 5.31
N GLU A 106 -11.07 -9.57 6.38
CA GLU A 106 -11.88 -9.27 7.55
C GLU A 106 -11.43 -7.99 8.26
N GLU A 107 -10.14 -7.80 8.50
CA GLU A 107 -9.59 -6.59 9.13
C GLU A 107 -9.81 -5.35 8.26
N MET A 108 -9.61 -5.45 6.95
CA MET A 108 -9.86 -4.35 6.02
C MET A 108 -11.35 -3.96 6.01
N GLN A 109 -12.26 -4.92 5.97
CA GLN A 109 -13.71 -4.67 6.01
C GLN A 109 -14.12 -4.00 7.33
N GLN A 110 -13.63 -4.48 8.48
CA GLN A 110 -13.93 -3.87 9.77
C GLN A 110 -13.49 -2.41 9.83
N LEU A 111 -12.30 -2.12 9.33
CA LEU A 111 -11.79 -0.75 9.30
C LEU A 111 -12.63 0.18 8.40
N LEU A 112 -13.12 -0.31 7.29
CA LEU A 112 -13.91 0.47 6.34
C LEU A 112 -15.36 0.71 6.83
N THR A 113 -15.94 -0.20 7.62
CA THR A 113 -17.33 -0.09 8.11
C THR A 113 -17.49 0.80 9.35
N VAL A 114 -16.48 0.97 10.20
CA VAL A 114 -16.56 1.73 11.48
C VAL A 114 -16.81 3.25 11.30
N GLY A 115 -16.81 3.82 10.08
CA GLY A 115 -17.01 5.27 9.82
C GLY A 115 -18.34 5.67 9.25
N GLN A 116 -19.15 4.76 8.81
CA GLN A 116 -20.46 5.03 8.21
C GLN A 116 -21.57 4.92 9.27
N ARG A 117 -21.66 5.92 10.17
CA ARG A 117 -22.86 6.15 11.00
C ARG A 117 -23.92 6.85 10.14
N ASN A 118 -24.52 6.14 9.21
CA ASN A 118 -25.83 6.49 8.68
C ASN A 118 -26.65 5.21 8.60
N ASP A 119 -27.64 5.10 9.48
CA ASP A 119 -28.55 3.99 9.69
C ASP A 119 -29.50 3.68 8.50
N GLN A 120 -29.12 4.01 7.26
CA GLN A 120 -30.03 3.87 6.11
C GLN A 120 -29.41 3.28 4.82
N VAL A 121 -28.19 2.73 4.85
CA VAL A 121 -27.67 2.05 3.65
C VAL A 121 -27.23 0.64 4.02
N GLU A 122 -28.14 -0.33 3.77
CA GLU A 122 -27.86 -1.77 3.79
C GLU A 122 -26.99 -2.23 2.60
N ASP A 123 -26.41 -1.32 1.82
CA ASP A 123 -25.40 -1.68 0.83
C ASP A 123 -24.09 -1.99 1.56
N LYS A 124 -23.91 -3.29 1.85
CA LYS A 124 -22.58 -3.86 2.08
C LYS A 124 -21.76 -3.59 0.82
N LEU A 125 -21.07 -2.46 0.78
CA LEU A 125 -19.96 -2.27 -0.15
C LEU A 125 -18.97 -3.40 0.15
N GLU A 126 -19.02 -4.45 -0.66
CA GLU A 126 -17.96 -5.46 -0.70
C GLU A 126 -16.72 -4.75 -1.24
N TYR A 127 -15.91 -4.22 -0.32
CA TYR A 127 -14.58 -3.74 -0.69
C TYR A 127 -13.76 -4.94 -1.13
N ASN A 128 -13.55 -5.02 -2.43
CA ASN A 128 -12.66 -6.01 -2.99
C ASN A 128 -11.23 -5.60 -2.63
N VAL A 129 -10.64 -6.30 -1.67
CA VAL A 129 -9.26 -6.05 -1.25
C VAL A 129 -8.35 -6.75 -2.25
N ASP A 130 -7.62 -6.00 -3.05
CA ASP A 130 -6.63 -6.56 -3.95
C ASP A 130 -5.42 -7.05 -3.14
N ILE A 131 -5.17 -8.36 -3.16
CA ILE A 131 -4.03 -9.01 -2.50
C ILE A 131 -3.14 -9.65 -3.56
N VAL A 132 -1.84 -9.38 -3.50
CA VAL A 132 -0.85 -10.02 -4.37
C VAL A 132 0.14 -10.80 -3.54
N ARG A 133 0.25 -12.10 -3.83
CA ARG A 133 1.21 -13.01 -3.20
C ARG A 133 2.57 -12.88 -3.85
N VAL A 134 3.61 -12.66 -3.06
CA VAL A 134 4.97 -12.52 -3.55
C VAL A 134 5.98 -13.25 -2.66
N SER A 135 7.11 -13.55 -3.23
CA SER A 135 8.34 -13.84 -2.49
C SER A 135 9.47 -12.96 -3.04
N ALA A 136 9.82 -11.94 -2.30
CA ALA A 136 10.93 -11.06 -2.68
C ALA A 136 12.26 -11.82 -2.79
N LYS A 137 12.40 -12.95 -2.07
CA LYS A 137 13.58 -13.80 -2.08
C LYS A 137 13.71 -14.61 -3.37
N SER A 138 12.62 -15.22 -3.83
CA SER A 138 12.60 -16.07 -5.03
C SER A 138 12.25 -15.31 -6.32
N GLY A 139 11.64 -14.12 -6.19
CA GLY A 139 11.09 -13.36 -7.31
C GLY A 139 9.67 -13.80 -7.73
N ALA A 140 9.09 -14.81 -7.07
CA ALA A 140 7.74 -15.25 -7.38
C ALA A 140 6.71 -14.13 -7.12
N GLY A 141 5.74 -13.95 -8.02
CA GLY A 141 4.67 -12.97 -7.91
C GLY A 141 5.07 -11.51 -8.19
N ILE A 142 6.35 -11.20 -8.41
CA ILE A 142 6.82 -9.82 -8.63
C ILE A 142 6.26 -9.21 -9.92
N GLU A 143 6.16 -9.99 -10.99
CA GLU A 143 5.56 -9.51 -12.26
C GLU A 143 4.06 -9.23 -12.09
N GLU A 144 3.34 -10.07 -11.33
CA GLU A 144 1.93 -9.82 -11.00
C GLU A 144 1.78 -8.54 -10.18
N LEU A 145 2.65 -8.32 -9.18
CA LEU A 145 2.66 -7.09 -8.40
C LEU A 145 2.86 -5.86 -9.29
N ARG A 146 3.81 -5.90 -10.23
CA ARG A 146 4.05 -4.81 -11.18
C ARG A 146 2.81 -4.52 -12.04
N ASN A 147 2.13 -5.57 -12.51
CA ASN A 147 0.91 -5.45 -13.30
C ASN A 147 -0.24 -4.85 -12.49
N GLN A 148 -0.40 -5.22 -11.22
CA GLN A 148 -1.43 -4.64 -10.35
C GLN A 148 -1.15 -3.18 -10.03
N ILE A 149 0.11 -2.81 -9.75
CA ILE A 149 0.49 -1.40 -9.59
C ILE A 149 0.14 -0.61 -10.84
N LEU A 150 0.46 -1.11 -12.04
CA LEU A 150 0.14 -0.46 -13.30
C LEU A 150 -1.38 -0.25 -13.49
N LYS A 151 -2.19 -1.25 -13.15
CA LYS A 151 -3.66 -1.14 -13.19
C LYS A 151 -4.17 -0.05 -12.26
N CYS A 152 -3.67 0.02 -11.01
CA CYS A 152 -4.05 1.04 -10.05
C CYS A 152 -3.70 2.44 -10.55
N VAL A 153 -2.49 2.63 -11.08
CA VAL A 153 -2.03 3.91 -11.63
C VAL A 153 -2.88 4.36 -12.82
N LYS A 154 -3.23 3.44 -13.73
CA LYS A 154 -4.08 3.76 -14.88
C LYS A 154 -5.50 4.14 -14.47
N LYS A 155 -6.10 3.38 -13.55
CA LYS A 155 -7.44 3.68 -13.02
C LYS A 155 -7.53 5.08 -12.43
N GLN A 156 -6.51 5.50 -11.69
CA GLN A 156 -6.50 6.86 -11.12
C GLN A 156 -6.38 7.95 -12.19
N LYS A 157 -5.58 7.73 -13.23
CA LYS A 157 -5.48 8.68 -14.35
C LYS A 157 -6.82 8.84 -15.07
N GLU A 158 -7.58 7.77 -15.26
CA GLU A 158 -8.92 7.81 -15.87
C GLU A 158 -9.90 8.64 -15.03
N ILE A 159 -9.92 8.49 -13.71
CA ILE A 159 -10.78 9.26 -12.79
C ILE A 159 -10.46 10.76 -12.87
N ILE A 160 -9.18 11.15 -12.97
CA ILE A 160 -8.77 12.56 -13.09
C ILE A 160 -9.24 13.19 -14.41
N PHE A 161 -9.38 12.40 -15.48
CA PHE A 161 -9.86 12.88 -16.78
C PHE A 161 -11.39 12.96 -16.89
N GLU A 162 -12.13 12.19 -16.08
CA GLU A 162 -13.60 12.19 -16.07
C GLU A 162 -14.20 13.31 -15.17
N ASP A 163 -13.42 13.88 -14.26
CA ASP A 163 -13.85 14.94 -13.38
C ASP A 163 -13.72 16.31 -14.08
N GLU A 164 -14.79 16.76 -14.77
CA GLU A 164 -14.86 18.03 -15.51
C GLU A 164 -14.60 19.29 -14.63
N TYR A 165 -14.48 19.12 -13.30
CA TYR A 165 -14.20 20.17 -12.32
C TYR A 165 -12.77 20.12 -11.74
N ALA A 166 -11.96 19.15 -12.11
CA ALA A 166 -10.57 19.11 -11.68
C ALA A 166 -9.76 20.22 -12.40
N THR A 167 -9.66 21.35 -11.74
CA THR A 167 -8.72 22.41 -12.12
C THR A 167 -7.33 21.80 -12.27
N HIS A 168 -6.79 21.91 -13.46
CA HIS A 168 -5.50 21.40 -13.92
C HIS A 168 -4.37 21.78 -12.98
N TYR A 169 -4.04 20.93 -12.01
CA TYR A 169 -2.73 20.95 -11.38
C TYR A 169 -1.76 20.17 -12.29
N LYS A 170 -1.19 20.88 -13.27
CA LYS A 170 0.02 20.40 -13.92
C LYS A 170 1.12 20.35 -12.87
N VAL A 171 1.51 19.14 -12.48
CA VAL A 171 2.79 18.95 -11.77
C VAL A 171 3.88 19.46 -12.72
N PRO A 172 4.70 20.46 -12.33
CA PRO A 172 5.78 20.91 -13.18
C PRO A 172 6.76 19.75 -13.37
N GLN A 173 6.99 19.34 -14.62
CA GLN A 173 8.15 18.52 -14.94
C GLN A 173 9.39 19.34 -14.55
N LYS A 174 10.00 19.03 -13.43
CA LYS A 174 11.34 19.51 -13.13
C LYS A 174 12.31 18.61 -13.88
N ASP A 175 12.87 19.17 -14.93
CA ASP A 175 14.06 18.62 -15.58
C ASP A 175 15.17 18.55 -14.52
N TYR A 176 15.52 17.38 -14.12
CA TYR A 176 16.75 17.12 -13.36
C TYR A 176 17.84 16.83 -14.38
N ALA A 177 18.64 17.86 -14.70
CA ALA A 177 19.92 17.72 -15.37
C ALA A 177 20.99 17.19 -14.39
#